data_2c578b11139061f2fc4e96ee02e40115
#
_entry.id   2c578b11139061f2fc4e96ee02e40115
#
_cell.length_a   1.000
_cell.length_b   1.000
_cell.length_c   1.000
_cell.angle_alpha   90.00
_cell.angle_beta   90.00
_cell.angle_gamma   90.00
#
_symmetry.space_group_name_H-M   'P 1'
#
loop_
_entity.id
_entity.type
_entity.pdbx_description
1 polymer ?
#
loop_
_entity_poly.entity_id
_entity_poly.type
_entity_poly.pdbx_seq_one_letter_code
_entity_poly.pdbx_strand_id
1 'polypeptide(L)'
;MPKKIFSVILICFFLSVGCSEDEPTIKVDLSKKEQVSLKEEADVITYAYLPQYSHTVSYHRHHLLVEFLRKETGFNIKQIFPDTFDQHMIMVGQGKIDISYSNPFIYIKIAHRYGAQAFARIAEIYNQENFRGQIICRADNRLIKTIADCRGKSWLAVDSTSAGGYLYPLGHFIEHGIQKTDFSDIAFAPGPGGKQEKVVLAVYAGKYDVGTIREGTLNVVADKIDINEIRVIANTRWYPGWVYAARADLDPKIVEKIRKALLKLDFKQEDHQHILEAADFVRVIPSDDRDFNPVRELAARVGISLEK
;
A
#
# COMPACT_ATOMS: atom_id res chain seq x y z
N MET A 1 -62.53 8.27 64.55
CA MET A 1 -63.19 9.05 63.47
C MET A 1 -62.32 9.04 62.29
N PRO A 2 -62.64 8.34 61.15
CA PRO A 2 -61.79 8.30 59.96
C PRO A 2 -62.23 9.36 58.96
N LYS A 3 -61.25 10.08 58.40
CA LYS A 3 -61.48 11.00 57.33
C LYS A 3 -61.32 10.22 55.97
N LYS A 4 -62.36 10.23 55.15
CA LYS A 4 -62.43 9.72 53.82
C LYS A 4 -61.65 10.64 52.89
N ILE A 5 -60.68 10.09 52.18
CA ILE A 5 -60.00 10.78 51.10
C ILE A 5 -60.59 10.25 49.77
N PHE A 6 -61.22 11.17 49.04
CA PHE A 6 -61.76 10.94 47.68
C PHE A 6 -60.60 10.99 46.65
N SER A 7 -60.35 9.87 46.01
CA SER A 7 -59.35 9.77 44.91
C SER A 7 -60.05 10.02 43.58
N VAL A 8 -59.74 11.14 42.92
CA VAL A 8 -60.25 11.47 41.58
C VAL A 8 -59.28 10.84 40.59
N ILE A 9 -59.76 9.87 39.87
CA ILE A 9 -59.03 9.26 38.73
C ILE A 9 -59.29 10.12 37.52
N LEU A 10 -58.26 10.84 37.02
CA LEU A 10 -58.28 11.60 35.78
C LEU A 10 -57.88 10.65 34.63
N ILE A 11 -58.83 10.25 33.80
CA ILE A 11 -58.60 9.46 32.61
C ILE A 11 -58.20 10.40 31.49
N CYS A 12 -56.91 10.42 31.13
CA CYS A 12 -56.42 11.09 29.90
C CYS A 12 -56.68 10.21 28.69
N PHE A 13 -57.62 10.63 27.87
CA PHE A 13 -57.86 10.04 26.53
C PHE A 13 -56.82 10.59 25.54
N PHE A 14 -55.80 9.81 25.22
CA PHE A 14 -54.90 10.14 24.11
C PHE A 14 -55.56 9.77 22.78
N LEU A 15 -55.99 10.76 22.05
CA LEU A 15 -56.33 10.61 20.64
C LEU A 15 -55.02 10.54 19.82
N SER A 16 -54.61 9.35 19.44
CA SER A 16 -53.59 9.13 18.48
C SER A 16 -54.18 9.38 17.08
N VAL A 17 -53.93 10.56 16.52
CA VAL A 17 -54.10 10.82 15.11
C VAL A 17 -52.93 10.19 14.38
N GLY A 18 -53.12 9.01 13.83
CA GLY A 18 -52.18 8.38 12.91
C GLY A 18 -52.32 9.05 11.57
N CYS A 19 -51.34 9.86 11.18
CA CYS A 19 -51.14 10.23 9.78
C CYS A 19 -50.58 8.98 9.06
N SER A 20 -51.42 8.26 8.33
CA SER A 20 -50.95 7.35 7.29
C SER A 20 -50.71 8.20 6.06
N GLU A 21 -49.48 8.63 5.82
CA GLU A 21 -49.07 8.98 4.47
C GLU A 21 -48.96 7.66 3.70
N ASP A 22 -49.89 7.41 2.80
CA ASP A 22 -49.80 6.33 1.83
C ASP A 22 -48.60 6.62 0.92
N GLU A 23 -47.42 6.03 1.23
CA GLU A 23 -46.32 6.02 0.29
C GLU A 23 -46.77 5.31 -0.99
N PRO A 24 -46.52 5.90 -2.18
CA PRO A 24 -46.92 5.32 -3.44
C PRO A 24 -46.20 3.98 -3.61
N THR A 25 -46.93 2.89 -3.36
CA THR A 25 -46.43 1.52 -3.63
C THR A 25 -46.27 1.36 -5.16
N ILE A 26 -45.01 1.36 -5.63
CA ILE A 26 -44.69 1.01 -7.01
C ILE A 26 -44.95 -0.50 -7.16
N LYS A 27 -46.06 -0.82 -7.86
CA LYS A 27 -46.32 -2.22 -8.25
C LYS A 27 -45.32 -2.59 -9.34
N VAL A 28 -44.28 -3.35 -8.98
CA VAL A 28 -43.35 -3.94 -9.94
C VAL A 28 -44.06 -5.08 -10.65
N ASP A 29 -44.27 -4.94 -11.95
CA ASP A 29 -44.82 -5.98 -12.80
C ASP A 29 -43.73 -7.05 -13.06
N LEU A 30 -43.72 -8.12 -12.27
CA LEU A 30 -42.78 -9.24 -12.36
C LEU A 30 -42.94 -10.06 -13.66
N SER A 31 -43.99 -9.84 -14.45
CA SER A 31 -44.16 -10.51 -15.75
C SER A 31 -43.32 -9.85 -16.85
N LYS A 32 -42.92 -8.60 -16.69
CA LYS A 32 -41.97 -7.91 -17.56
C LYS A 32 -40.54 -8.31 -17.19
N LYS A 33 -40.11 -9.48 -17.71
CA LYS A 33 -38.69 -9.79 -17.79
C LYS A 33 -38.08 -8.86 -18.83
N GLU A 34 -37.66 -7.64 -18.45
CA GLU A 34 -36.64 -6.98 -19.21
C GLU A 34 -35.40 -7.88 -19.14
N GLN A 35 -35.04 -8.47 -20.27
CA GLN A 35 -33.70 -8.96 -20.45
C GLN A 35 -32.80 -7.70 -20.34
N VAL A 36 -32.33 -7.41 -19.13
CA VAL A 36 -31.16 -6.59 -18.96
C VAL A 36 -30.06 -7.39 -19.67
N SER A 37 -29.84 -7.09 -20.94
CA SER A 37 -28.57 -7.41 -21.57
C SER A 37 -27.56 -6.68 -20.73
N LEU A 38 -26.86 -7.41 -19.85
CA LEU A 38 -25.60 -6.94 -19.30
C LEU A 38 -24.82 -6.57 -20.56
N LYS A 39 -24.69 -5.27 -20.85
CA LYS A 39 -23.67 -4.79 -21.77
C LYS A 39 -22.45 -5.55 -21.32
N GLU A 40 -21.84 -6.40 -22.19
CA GLU A 40 -20.55 -6.97 -21.92
C GLU A 40 -19.72 -5.82 -21.42
N GLU A 41 -19.33 -5.86 -20.12
CA GLU A 41 -18.48 -4.83 -19.57
C GLU A 41 -17.25 -4.87 -20.47
N ALA A 42 -17.07 -3.81 -21.24
CA ALA A 42 -15.89 -3.66 -22.08
C ALA A 42 -14.69 -4.00 -21.19
N ASP A 43 -13.84 -4.93 -21.61
CA ASP A 43 -12.75 -5.54 -20.85
C ASP A 43 -12.16 -4.58 -19.82
N VAL A 44 -12.53 -4.78 -18.55
CA VAL A 44 -12.09 -3.93 -17.45
C VAL A 44 -10.66 -4.30 -17.12
N ILE A 45 -9.74 -3.36 -17.24
CA ILE A 45 -8.36 -3.53 -16.80
C ILE A 45 -8.27 -3.14 -15.34
N THR A 46 -7.84 -4.04 -14.49
CA THR A 46 -7.68 -3.80 -13.06
C THR A 46 -6.27 -3.29 -12.74
N TYR A 47 -6.22 -2.23 -11.95
CA TYR A 47 -5.00 -1.59 -11.45
C TYR A 47 -4.96 -1.65 -9.93
N ALA A 48 -3.86 -2.11 -9.35
CA ALA A 48 -3.69 -2.13 -7.90
C ALA A 48 -2.37 -1.50 -7.46
N TYR A 49 -2.48 -0.62 -6.45
CA TYR A 49 -1.36 -0.13 -5.66
C TYR A 49 -1.15 -1.06 -4.47
N LEU A 50 0.08 -1.54 -4.26
CA LEU A 50 0.44 -2.36 -3.10
C LEU A 50 0.05 -1.63 -1.79
N PRO A 51 -0.68 -2.27 -0.86
CA PRO A 51 -1.28 -1.60 0.30
C PRO A 51 -0.28 -1.26 1.42
N GLN A 52 0.77 -0.50 1.12
CA GLN A 52 1.69 0.00 2.15
C GLN A 52 1.05 1.08 3.05
N TYR A 53 0.05 1.78 2.53
CA TYR A 53 -0.78 2.77 3.23
C TYR A 53 -2.23 2.29 3.34
N SER A 54 -3.09 3.06 4.00
CA SER A 54 -4.55 2.79 4.02
C SER A 54 -5.14 2.88 2.61
N HIS A 55 -6.32 2.25 2.41
CA HIS A 55 -7.04 2.31 1.13
C HIS A 55 -7.35 3.74 0.71
N THR A 56 -7.74 4.60 1.67
CA THR A 56 -8.00 6.03 1.42
C THR A 56 -6.76 6.73 0.89
N VAL A 57 -5.60 6.54 1.51
CA VAL A 57 -4.33 7.13 1.06
C VAL A 57 -3.94 6.56 -0.31
N SER A 58 -4.07 5.26 -0.52
CA SER A 58 -3.77 4.61 -1.80
C SER A 58 -4.68 5.11 -2.92
N TYR A 59 -5.97 5.37 -2.63
CA TYR A 59 -6.90 6.00 -3.56
C TYR A 59 -6.45 7.42 -3.92
N HIS A 60 -6.24 8.29 -2.92
CA HIS A 60 -5.84 9.67 -3.15
C HIS A 60 -4.54 9.80 -3.94
N ARG A 61 -3.60 8.90 -3.71
CA ARG A 61 -2.33 8.89 -4.44
C ARG A 61 -2.48 8.54 -5.92
N HIS A 62 -3.41 7.64 -6.28
CA HIS A 62 -3.41 7.06 -7.61
C HIS A 62 -4.69 7.28 -8.43
N HIS A 63 -5.77 7.87 -7.87
CA HIS A 63 -7.00 8.07 -8.65
C HIS A 63 -6.79 9.00 -9.86
N LEU A 64 -6.06 10.11 -9.69
CA LEU A 64 -5.75 11.02 -10.80
C LEU A 64 -4.89 10.34 -11.88
N LEU A 65 -3.94 9.51 -11.47
CA LEU A 65 -3.15 8.70 -12.38
C LEU A 65 -4.02 7.72 -13.18
N VAL A 66 -4.97 7.05 -12.51
CA VAL A 66 -5.89 6.12 -13.17
C VAL A 66 -6.82 6.86 -14.13
N GLU A 67 -7.31 8.05 -13.77
CA GLU A 67 -8.10 8.92 -14.67
C GLU A 67 -7.29 9.36 -15.90
N PHE A 68 -6.04 9.77 -15.69
CA PHE A 68 -5.13 10.08 -16.78
C PHE A 68 -4.93 8.89 -17.72
N LEU A 69 -4.69 7.69 -17.16
CA LEU A 69 -4.54 6.47 -17.96
C LEU A 69 -5.81 6.13 -18.75
N ARG A 70 -7.00 6.29 -18.16
CA ARG A 70 -8.29 6.12 -18.90
C ARG A 70 -8.37 7.04 -20.07
N LYS A 71 -8.06 8.33 -19.87
CA LYS A 71 -8.10 9.36 -20.91
C LYS A 71 -7.11 9.07 -22.05
N GLU A 72 -5.86 8.76 -21.70
CA GLU A 72 -4.79 8.53 -22.67
C GLU A 72 -4.92 7.22 -23.45
N THR A 73 -5.48 6.20 -22.80
CA THR A 73 -5.57 4.86 -23.40
C THR A 73 -6.96 4.54 -23.97
N GLY A 74 -8.00 5.21 -23.50
CA GLY A 74 -9.39 4.85 -23.80
C GLY A 74 -9.84 3.53 -23.16
N PHE A 75 -9.02 2.92 -22.30
CA PHE A 75 -9.38 1.69 -21.60
C PHE A 75 -10.24 1.98 -20.37
N ASN A 76 -11.13 1.05 -20.03
CA ASN A 76 -11.85 1.06 -18.77
C ASN A 76 -10.93 0.49 -17.67
N ILE A 77 -10.15 1.36 -17.03
CA ILE A 77 -9.21 0.97 -15.95
C ILE A 77 -9.89 1.17 -14.61
N LYS A 78 -9.98 0.12 -13.78
CA LYS A 78 -10.57 0.15 -12.44
C LYS A 78 -9.48 -0.03 -11.39
N GLN A 79 -9.38 0.94 -10.47
CA GLN A 79 -8.52 0.76 -9.30
C GLN A 79 -9.17 -0.20 -8.31
N ILE A 80 -8.40 -1.17 -7.81
CA ILE A 80 -8.81 -2.13 -6.79
C ILE A 80 -7.84 -2.09 -5.61
N PHE A 81 -8.30 -2.54 -4.45
CA PHE A 81 -7.61 -2.33 -3.18
C PHE A 81 -7.44 -3.64 -2.42
N PRO A 82 -6.34 -4.37 -2.62
CA PRO A 82 -5.96 -5.49 -1.76
C PRO A 82 -5.74 -5.01 -0.32
N ASP A 83 -6.05 -5.84 0.67
CA ASP A 83 -5.87 -5.50 2.10
C ASP A 83 -4.43 -5.74 2.57
N THR A 84 -3.76 -6.73 2.01
CA THR A 84 -2.41 -7.15 2.40
C THR A 84 -1.49 -7.35 1.22
N PHE A 85 -0.18 -7.38 1.47
CA PHE A 85 0.83 -7.68 0.46
C PHE A 85 0.63 -9.08 -0.13
N ASP A 86 0.31 -10.07 0.71
CA ASP A 86 0.04 -11.43 0.25
C ASP A 86 -1.21 -11.49 -0.62
N GLN A 87 -2.29 -10.81 -0.23
CA GLN A 87 -3.50 -10.73 -1.05
C GLN A 87 -3.21 -10.08 -2.40
N HIS A 88 -2.41 -9.00 -2.46
CA HIS A 88 -1.99 -8.39 -3.71
C HIS A 88 -1.29 -9.41 -4.63
N MET A 89 -0.31 -10.16 -4.09
CA MET A 89 0.39 -11.18 -4.87
C MET A 89 -0.54 -12.28 -5.38
N ILE A 90 -1.42 -12.82 -4.49
CA ILE A 90 -2.39 -13.85 -4.84
C ILE A 90 -3.34 -13.36 -5.94
N MET A 91 -3.82 -12.11 -5.85
CA MET A 91 -4.73 -11.53 -6.84
C MET A 91 -4.07 -11.35 -8.22
N VAL A 92 -2.76 -11.04 -8.27
CA VAL A 92 -2.00 -11.06 -9.54
C VAL A 92 -2.00 -12.47 -10.13
N GLY A 93 -1.67 -13.48 -9.32
CA GLY A 93 -1.65 -14.89 -9.76
C GLY A 93 -3.02 -15.43 -10.18
N GLN A 94 -4.10 -14.87 -9.64
CA GLN A 94 -5.49 -15.21 -10.02
C GLN A 94 -6.02 -14.42 -11.22
N GLY A 95 -5.21 -13.54 -11.83
CA GLY A 95 -5.64 -12.66 -12.91
C GLY A 95 -6.64 -11.57 -12.48
N LYS A 96 -6.78 -11.32 -11.17
CA LYS A 96 -7.65 -10.26 -10.62
C LYS A 96 -6.99 -8.88 -10.60
N ILE A 97 -5.67 -8.83 -10.74
CA ILE A 97 -4.87 -7.62 -10.93
C ILE A 97 -4.15 -7.75 -12.25
N ASP A 98 -4.50 -6.89 -13.20
CA ASP A 98 -3.85 -6.83 -14.51
C ASP A 98 -2.57 -6.02 -14.46
N ILE A 99 -2.63 -4.86 -13.78
CA ILE A 99 -1.49 -3.96 -13.58
C ILE A 99 -1.22 -3.81 -12.10
N SER A 100 -0.05 -4.29 -11.67
CA SER A 100 0.47 -4.16 -10.31
C SER A 100 1.43 -2.97 -10.23
N TYR A 101 1.21 -2.06 -9.28
CA TYR A 101 2.22 -1.09 -8.85
C TYR A 101 2.72 -1.49 -7.46
N SER A 102 3.95 -1.95 -7.37
CA SER A 102 4.47 -2.56 -6.17
C SER A 102 5.95 -2.27 -5.91
N ASN A 103 6.39 -2.60 -4.70
CA ASN A 103 7.82 -2.56 -4.38
C ASN A 103 8.59 -3.68 -5.11
N PRO A 104 9.90 -3.53 -5.33
CA PRO A 104 10.70 -4.50 -6.09
C PRO A 104 10.72 -5.91 -5.53
N PHE A 105 10.57 -6.07 -4.21
CA PHE A 105 10.57 -7.41 -3.60
C PHE A 105 9.28 -8.18 -3.88
N ILE A 106 8.13 -7.50 -3.81
CA ILE A 106 6.85 -8.04 -4.29
C ILE A 106 6.94 -8.36 -5.77
N TYR A 107 7.52 -7.46 -6.57
CA TYR A 107 7.66 -7.68 -7.99
C TYR A 107 8.44 -8.97 -8.31
N ILE A 108 9.62 -9.17 -7.76
CA ILE A 108 10.41 -10.39 -8.07
C ILE A 108 9.69 -11.66 -7.62
N LYS A 109 8.84 -11.60 -6.58
CA LYS A 109 8.01 -12.73 -6.15
C LYS A 109 6.88 -13.00 -7.15
N ILE A 110 6.13 -11.99 -7.59
CA ILE A 110 5.05 -12.20 -8.56
C ILE A 110 5.60 -12.55 -9.96
N ALA A 111 6.76 -12.04 -10.32
CA ALA A 111 7.46 -12.44 -11.56
C ALA A 111 7.87 -13.92 -11.50
N HIS A 112 8.47 -14.35 -10.39
CA HIS A 112 8.91 -15.74 -10.21
C HIS A 112 7.75 -16.74 -10.17
N ARG A 113 6.69 -16.43 -9.39
CA ARG A 113 5.55 -17.34 -9.14
C ARG A 113 4.53 -17.36 -10.28
N TYR A 114 4.29 -16.20 -10.88
CA TYR A 114 3.14 -15.99 -11.76
C TYR A 114 3.53 -15.43 -13.12
N GLY A 115 4.82 -15.24 -13.39
CA GLY A 115 5.32 -14.74 -14.68
C GLY A 115 5.00 -13.26 -14.95
N ALA A 116 4.67 -12.46 -13.93
CA ALA A 116 4.42 -11.04 -14.10
C ALA A 116 5.64 -10.32 -14.70
N GLN A 117 5.41 -9.35 -15.58
CA GLN A 117 6.46 -8.68 -16.35
C GLN A 117 6.52 -7.19 -16.04
N ALA A 118 7.68 -6.70 -15.58
CA ALA A 118 7.94 -5.28 -15.41
C ALA A 118 7.96 -4.58 -16.76
N PHE A 119 7.39 -3.37 -16.83
CA PHE A 119 7.40 -2.57 -18.05
C PHE A 119 7.73 -1.10 -17.82
N ALA A 120 7.63 -0.61 -16.58
CA ALA A 120 7.98 0.75 -16.18
C ALA A 120 8.30 0.81 -14.68
N ARG A 121 9.04 1.83 -14.26
CA ARG A 121 9.29 2.17 -12.86
C ARG A 121 9.28 3.68 -12.66
N ILE A 122 9.25 4.13 -11.42
CA ILE A 122 9.19 5.55 -11.11
C ILE A 122 10.58 6.12 -10.79
N ALA A 123 10.71 7.44 -10.97
CA ALA A 123 11.72 8.25 -10.32
C ALA A 123 11.04 9.16 -9.28
N GLU A 124 11.52 9.09 -8.04
CA GLU A 124 11.02 9.89 -6.91
C GLU A 124 11.61 11.31 -6.94
N ILE A 125 11.32 12.12 -5.92
CA ILE A 125 11.84 13.50 -5.77
C ILE A 125 13.35 13.53 -6.00
N TYR A 126 13.85 14.63 -6.54
CA TYR A 126 15.24 14.81 -6.99
C TYR A 126 15.66 13.83 -8.11
N ASN A 127 14.70 13.32 -8.86
CA ASN A 127 14.91 12.37 -9.95
C ASN A 127 15.59 11.06 -9.50
N GLN A 128 15.34 10.66 -8.24
CA GLN A 128 15.92 9.45 -7.66
C GLN A 128 15.20 8.21 -8.20
N GLU A 129 15.90 7.44 -9.03
CA GLU A 129 15.36 6.22 -9.67
C GLU A 129 15.41 4.98 -8.77
N ASN A 130 16.12 5.08 -7.66
CA ASN A 130 16.29 4.02 -6.68
C ASN A 130 15.75 4.48 -5.33
N PHE A 131 15.43 3.53 -4.45
CA PHE A 131 15.08 3.82 -3.05
C PHE A 131 15.84 2.89 -2.11
N ARG A 132 15.80 3.21 -0.82
CA ARG A 132 16.51 2.45 0.21
C ARG A 132 15.66 2.32 1.47
N GLY A 133 16.09 1.42 2.34
CA GLY A 133 15.58 1.29 3.70
C GLY A 133 16.35 2.18 4.67
N GLN A 134 15.68 2.48 5.79
CA GLN A 134 16.27 3.13 6.95
C GLN A 134 16.11 2.24 8.17
N ILE A 135 17.14 2.22 9.02
CA ILE A 135 17.14 1.55 10.31
C ILE A 135 17.05 2.66 11.35
N ILE A 136 16.03 2.60 12.20
CA ILE A 136 15.70 3.66 13.16
C ILE A 136 15.67 3.13 14.59
N CYS A 137 15.94 4.02 15.55
CA CYS A 137 15.71 3.81 16.98
C CYS A 137 15.20 5.12 17.61
N ARG A 138 14.81 5.09 18.90
CA ARG A 138 14.58 6.31 19.65
C ARG A 138 15.86 7.13 19.75
N ALA A 139 15.75 8.46 19.64
CA ALA A 139 16.89 9.37 19.73
C ALA A 139 17.56 9.36 21.12
N ASP A 140 16.76 9.18 22.18
CA ASP A 140 17.22 9.09 23.56
C ASP A 140 17.81 7.72 23.94
N ASN A 141 17.72 6.71 23.05
CA ASN A 141 18.34 5.40 23.28
C ASN A 141 19.86 5.48 23.17
N ARG A 142 20.52 5.56 24.33
CA ARG A 142 21.98 5.67 24.43
C ARG A 142 22.72 4.35 24.19
N LEU A 143 22.01 3.23 24.16
CA LEU A 143 22.58 1.87 24.00
C LEU A 143 22.75 1.48 22.53
N ILE A 144 22.11 2.22 21.60
CA ILE A 144 22.21 1.95 20.17
C ILE A 144 22.79 3.17 19.48
N LYS A 145 24.05 3.13 19.10
CA LYS A 145 24.76 4.23 18.41
C LYS A 145 25.14 3.83 16.99
N THR A 146 25.39 2.57 16.77
CA THR A 146 25.83 1.97 15.50
C THR A 146 24.99 0.72 15.17
N ILE A 147 25.15 0.21 13.97
CA ILE A 147 24.52 -1.06 13.55
C ILE A 147 24.92 -2.23 14.47
N ALA A 148 26.17 -2.27 14.92
CA ALA A 148 26.65 -3.36 15.80
C ALA A 148 25.88 -3.43 17.12
N ASP A 149 25.36 -2.31 17.61
CA ASP A 149 24.60 -2.22 18.87
C ASP A 149 23.17 -2.80 18.74
N CYS A 150 22.74 -3.14 17.53
CA CYS A 150 21.45 -3.79 17.29
C CYS A 150 21.43 -5.26 17.74
N ARG A 151 22.59 -5.87 18.04
CA ARG A 151 22.65 -7.23 18.59
C ARG A 151 21.91 -7.32 19.93
N GLY A 152 21.11 -8.38 20.11
CA GLY A 152 20.30 -8.59 21.30
C GLY A 152 19.11 -7.64 21.45
N LYS A 153 18.82 -6.80 20.45
CA LYS A 153 17.70 -5.86 20.49
C LYS A 153 16.46 -6.45 19.83
N SER A 154 15.30 -5.92 20.21
CA SER A 154 14.04 -6.22 19.55
C SER A 154 13.91 -5.40 18.26
N TRP A 155 13.51 -6.06 17.16
CA TRP A 155 13.38 -5.44 15.85
C TRP A 155 11.95 -5.57 15.30
N LEU A 156 11.31 -4.43 15.00
CA LEU A 156 10.05 -4.39 14.28
C LEU A 156 10.31 -4.02 12.81
N ALA A 157 9.95 -4.92 11.91
CA ALA A 157 9.97 -4.70 10.47
C ALA A 157 8.54 -4.42 9.94
N VAL A 158 8.45 -3.88 8.73
CA VAL A 158 7.16 -3.53 8.12
C VAL A 158 6.33 -4.76 7.78
N ASP A 159 6.91 -5.67 7.02
CA ASP A 159 6.27 -6.91 6.53
C ASP A 159 7.37 -7.83 6.00
N SER A 160 7.17 -9.15 6.06
CA SER A 160 8.11 -10.14 5.55
C SER A 160 8.39 -10.03 4.05
N THR A 161 7.53 -9.32 3.32
CA THR A 161 7.64 -9.05 1.87
C THR A 161 7.90 -7.58 1.55
N SER A 162 8.22 -6.76 2.56
CA SER A 162 8.62 -5.37 2.37
C SER A 162 10.08 -5.27 1.90
N ALA A 163 10.32 -4.56 0.79
CA ALA A 163 11.67 -4.30 0.31
C ALA A 163 12.43 -3.35 1.26
N GLY A 164 12.02 -2.08 1.36
CA GLY A 164 12.69 -1.07 2.19
C GLY A 164 12.54 -1.28 3.70
N GLY A 165 11.43 -1.90 4.14
CA GLY A 165 11.15 -2.12 5.57
C GLY A 165 11.58 -3.49 6.11
N TYR A 166 12.12 -4.40 5.27
CA TYR A 166 12.62 -5.70 5.74
C TYR A 166 13.80 -6.23 4.93
N LEU A 167 13.63 -6.49 3.61
CA LEU A 167 14.67 -7.16 2.83
C LEU A 167 15.98 -6.37 2.80
N TYR A 168 15.92 -5.07 2.51
CA TYR A 168 17.10 -4.22 2.42
C TYR A 168 17.79 -4.03 3.77
N PRO A 169 17.05 -3.72 4.87
CA PRO A 169 17.63 -3.71 6.21
C PRO A 169 18.23 -5.04 6.63
N LEU A 170 17.57 -6.17 6.34
CA LEU A 170 18.12 -7.49 6.65
C LEU A 170 19.46 -7.72 5.95
N GLY A 171 19.53 -7.36 4.64
CA GLY A 171 20.80 -7.40 3.91
C GLY A 171 21.87 -6.53 4.52
N HIS A 172 21.51 -5.32 4.96
CA HIS A 172 22.42 -4.40 5.63
C HIS A 172 22.92 -4.95 6.96
N PHE A 173 22.05 -5.54 7.79
CA PHE A 173 22.46 -6.22 9.03
C PHE A 173 23.45 -7.35 8.75
N ILE A 174 23.16 -8.22 7.77
CA ILE A 174 24.03 -9.35 7.41
C ILE A 174 25.39 -8.87 6.88
N GLU A 175 25.44 -7.82 6.08
CA GLU A 175 26.67 -7.19 5.58
C GLU A 175 27.54 -6.65 6.73
N HIS A 176 26.93 -6.31 7.88
CA HIS A 176 27.62 -5.88 9.10
C HIS A 176 27.77 -7.03 10.13
N GLY A 177 27.62 -8.27 9.69
CA GLY A 177 27.83 -9.46 10.50
C GLY A 177 26.72 -9.76 11.50
N ILE A 178 25.54 -9.14 11.41
CA ILE A 178 24.40 -9.38 12.29
C ILE A 178 23.41 -10.31 11.58
N GLN A 179 23.17 -11.48 12.19
CA GLN A 179 22.22 -12.48 11.71
C GLN A 179 20.83 -12.28 12.34
N LYS A 180 19.79 -12.89 11.76
CA LYS A 180 18.44 -12.87 12.36
C LYS A 180 18.44 -13.41 13.80
N THR A 181 19.24 -14.41 14.08
CA THR A 181 19.40 -15.04 15.40
C THR A 181 20.08 -14.13 16.43
N ASP A 182 20.70 -13.05 16.01
CA ASP A 182 21.33 -12.07 16.90
C ASP A 182 20.35 -11.07 17.51
N PHE A 183 19.11 -11.03 17.03
CA PHE A 183 18.04 -10.21 17.62
C PHE A 183 17.33 -10.97 18.74
N SER A 184 16.90 -10.26 19.78
CA SER A 184 16.09 -10.86 20.86
C SER A 184 14.70 -11.24 20.37
N ASP A 185 14.16 -10.47 19.43
CA ASP A 185 12.87 -10.70 18.77
C ASP A 185 12.85 -10.00 17.41
N ILE A 186 12.17 -10.60 16.43
CA ILE A 186 11.86 -9.98 15.13
C ILE A 186 10.37 -10.11 14.89
N ALA A 187 9.68 -8.96 14.88
CA ALA A 187 8.26 -8.89 14.62
C ALA A 187 7.95 -8.07 13.36
N PHE A 188 6.74 -8.23 12.85
CA PHE A 188 6.21 -7.46 11.72
C PHE A 188 5.04 -6.58 12.16
N ALA A 189 4.91 -5.40 11.55
CA ALA A 189 3.84 -4.47 11.85
C ALA A 189 2.47 -5.12 11.61
N PRO A 190 1.55 -5.06 12.60
CA PRO A 190 0.29 -5.79 12.55
C PRO A 190 -0.74 -5.15 11.61
N GLY A 191 -1.71 -5.97 11.19
CA GLY A 191 -2.91 -5.57 10.49
C GLY A 191 -2.70 -5.10 9.05
N PRO A 192 -3.79 -4.74 8.36
CA PRO A 192 -3.75 -4.24 6.99
C PRO A 192 -3.30 -2.77 6.96
N GLY A 193 -2.62 -2.35 5.89
CA GLY A 193 -2.25 -0.98 5.58
C GLY A 193 -1.45 -0.21 6.65
N GLY A 194 -0.88 0.91 6.30
CA GLY A 194 -0.18 1.81 7.24
C GLY A 194 1.01 1.21 7.99
N LYS A 195 1.57 0.10 7.50
CA LYS A 195 2.58 -0.67 8.22
C LYS A 195 3.89 0.10 8.42
N GLN A 196 4.26 0.97 7.49
CA GLN A 196 5.43 1.85 7.61
C GLN A 196 5.28 2.79 8.82
N GLU A 197 4.14 3.47 8.92
CA GLU A 197 3.81 4.38 10.02
C GLU A 197 3.78 3.63 11.37
N LYS A 198 3.19 2.43 11.39
CA LYS A 198 3.11 1.60 12.61
C LYS A 198 4.47 1.24 13.17
N VAL A 199 5.47 0.99 12.31
CA VAL A 199 6.86 0.75 12.76
C VAL A 199 7.41 1.99 13.45
N VAL A 200 7.28 3.17 12.84
CA VAL A 200 7.77 4.43 13.45
C VAL A 200 7.09 4.66 14.79
N LEU A 201 5.76 4.56 14.84
CA LEU A 201 4.98 4.78 16.07
C LEU A 201 5.33 3.79 17.19
N ALA A 202 5.62 2.52 16.85
CA ALA A 202 6.01 1.52 17.83
C ALA A 202 7.40 1.79 18.41
N VAL A 203 8.36 2.23 17.59
CA VAL A 203 9.70 2.66 18.04
C VAL A 203 9.58 3.94 18.88
N TYR A 204 8.81 4.91 18.42
CA TYR A 204 8.53 6.15 19.16
C TYR A 204 7.96 5.88 20.54
N ALA A 205 7.03 4.93 20.66
CA ALA A 205 6.44 4.50 21.92
C ALA A 205 7.37 3.60 22.77
N GLY A 206 8.59 3.29 22.33
CA GLY A 206 9.53 2.43 23.03
C GLY A 206 9.13 0.96 23.12
N LYS A 207 8.22 0.50 22.23
CA LYS A 207 7.78 -0.91 22.20
C LYS A 207 8.81 -1.83 21.56
N TYR A 208 9.66 -1.30 20.70
CA TYR A 208 10.77 -1.98 20.04
C TYR A 208 12.00 -1.09 20.07
N ASP A 209 13.16 -1.71 20.21
CA ASP A 209 14.44 -1.01 20.25
C ASP A 209 14.82 -0.46 18.87
N VAL A 210 14.57 -1.26 17.82
CA VAL A 210 14.94 -1.00 16.43
C VAL A 210 13.70 -1.13 15.54
N GLY A 211 13.54 -0.20 14.63
CA GLY A 211 12.56 -0.28 13.57
C GLY A 211 13.21 -0.20 12.19
N THR A 212 12.57 -0.78 11.18
CA THR A 212 13.04 -0.62 9.80
C THR A 212 11.91 -0.18 8.87
N ILE A 213 12.18 0.86 8.09
CA ILE A 213 11.22 1.55 7.24
C ILE A 213 11.84 1.86 5.88
N ARG A 214 11.01 2.24 4.89
CA ARG A 214 11.55 2.89 3.69
C ARG A 214 11.92 4.35 4.01
N GLU A 215 12.91 4.87 3.31
CA GLU A 215 13.24 6.31 3.34
C GLU A 215 12.00 7.14 2.95
N GLY A 216 11.85 8.31 3.58
CA GLY A 216 10.69 9.18 3.44
C GLY A 216 9.52 8.89 4.39
N THR A 217 9.50 7.73 5.08
CA THR A 217 8.42 7.39 6.02
C THR A 217 8.33 8.38 7.18
N LEU A 218 9.45 8.93 7.67
CA LEU A 218 9.44 9.92 8.76
C LEU A 218 8.66 11.17 8.38
N ASN A 219 8.73 11.61 7.12
CA ASN A 219 7.96 12.75 6.64
C ASN A 219 6.43 12.48 6.67
N VAL A 220 6.02 11.22 6.47
CA VAL A 220 4.59 10.83 6.50
C VAL A 220 3.99 10.90 7.90
N VAL A 221 4.82 10.81 8.95
CA VAL A 221 4.36 10.84 10.35
C VAL A 221 4.74 12.13 11.08
N ALA A 222 5.35 13.10 10.39
CA ALA A 222 5.85 14.31 10.99
C ALA A 222 4.77 15.22 11.62
N ASP A 223 3.53 15.08 11.19
CA ASP A 223 2.36 15.74 11.75
C ASP A 223 1.76 15.02 12.98
N LYS A 224 2.21 13.79 13.25
CA LYS A 224 1.65 12.91 14.30
C LYS A 224 2.57 12.79 15.51
N ILE A 225 3.88 12.94 15.32
CA ILE A 225 4.90 12.80 16.36
C ILE A 225 6.03 13.81 16.18
N ASP A 226 6.78 14.07 17.24
CA ASP A 226 8.06 14.76 17.10
C ASP A 226 9.10 13.81 16.51
N ILE A 227 9.40 13.99 15.23
CA ILE A 227 10.38 13.16 14.51
C ILE A 227 11.82 13.29 15.03
N ASN A 228 12.13 14.36 15.80
CA ASN A 228 13.44 14.50 16.45
C ASN A 228 13.66 13.47 17.56
N GLU A 229 12.59 12.85 18.07
CA GLU A 229 12.68 11.71 18.99
C GLU A 229 13.02 10.38 18.30
N ILE A 230 13.13 10.39 16.96
CA ILE A 230 13.55 9.23 16.16
C ILE A 230 14.90 9.55 15.52
N ARG A 231 15.83 8.62 15.65
CA ARG A 231 17.13 8.70 15.01
C ARG A 231 17.30 7.62 13.97
N VAL A 232 17.77 8.00 12.77
CA VAL A 232 18.23 7.07 11.75
C VAL A 232 19.64 6.60 12.12
N ILE A 233 19.80 5.30 12.35
CA ILE A 233 21.08 4.66 12.70
C ILE A 233 21.89 4.42 11.42
N ALA A 234 21.22 3.94 10.37
CA ALA A 234 21.83 3.66 9.08
C ALA A 234 20.80 3.73 7.94
N ASN A 235 21.33 4.00 6.75
CA ASN A 235 20.64 3.81 5.49
C ASN A 235 21.20 2.58 4.78
N THR A 236 20.35 1.80 4.13
CA THR A 236 20.79 0.67 3.31
C THR A 236 21.40 1.16 2.00
N ARG A 237 21.94 0.25 1.19
CA ARG A 237 22.26 0.53 -0.20
C ARG A 237 21.00 0.89 -0.97
N TRP A 238 21.19 1.56 -2.10
CA TRP A 238 20.16 1.90 -3.07
C TRP A 238 19.81 0.68 -3.93
N TYR A 239 18.53 0.48 -4.18
CA TYR A 239 17.96 -0.56 -5.04
C TYR A 239 16.92 0.03 -5.98
N PRO A 240 16.58 -0.62 -7.09
CA PRO A 240 15.58 -0.14 -8.03
C PRO A 240 14.30 0.30 -7.36
N GLY A 241 13.69 1.39 -7.89
CA GLY A 241 12.45 1.96 -7.37
C GLY A 241 11.22 1.11 -7.62
N TRP A 242 10.07 1.65 -7.24
CA TRP A 242 8.76 1.01 -7.42
C TRP A 242 8.44 0.79 -8.89
N VAL A 243 7.73 -0.30 -9.16
CA VAL A 243 7.59 -0.90 -10.49
C VAL A 243 6.13 -1.10 -10.87
N TYR A 244 5.83 -0.79 -12.12
CA TYR A 244 4.62 -1.22 -12.81
C TYR A 244 4.89 -2.54 -13.50
N ALA A 245 4.11 -3.56 -13.17
CA ALA A 245 4.19 -4.88 -13.77
C ALA A 245 2.82 -5.32 -14.29
N ALA A 246 2.80 -6.00 -15.42
CA ALA A 246 1.62 -6.63 -15.98
C ALA A 246 1.57 -8.11 -15.58
N ARG A 247 0.37 -8.68 -15.40
CA ARG A 247 0.23 -10.14 -15.31
C ARG A 247 0.66 -10.83 -16.61
N ALA A 248 1.07 -12.09 -16.51
CA ALA A 248 1.75 -12.81 -17.58
C ALA A 248 0.97 -12.89 -18.92
N ASP A 249 -0.35 -13.04 -18.82
CA ASP A 249 -1.25 -13.28 -19.96
C ASP A 249 -2.05 -12.03 -20.39
N LEU A 250 -1.70 -10.85 -19.90
CA LEU A 250 -2.29 -9.59 -20.37
C LEU A 250 -1.76 -9.29 -21.80
N ASP A 251 -2.68 -8.93 -22.72
CA ASP A 251 -2.30 -8.60 -24.10
C ASP A 251 -1.15 -7.58 -24.15
N PRO A 252 -0.02 -7.90 -24.77
CA PRO A 252 1.13 -6.99 -24.90
C PRO A 252 0.78 -5.62 -25.52
N LYS A 253 -0.26 -5.54 -26.36
CA LYS A 253 -0.73 -4.29 -26.94
C LYS A 253 -1.36 -3.38 -25.84
N ILE A 254 -2.06 -3.96 -24.90
CA ILE A 254 -2.63 -3.23 -23.76
C ILE A 254 -1.49 -2.72 -22.88
N VAL A 255 -0.52 -3.59 -22.55
CA VAL A 255 0.66 -3.22 -21.75
C VAL A 255 1.42 -2.07 -22.38
N GLU A 256 1.71 -2.16 -23.70
CA GLU A 256 2.48 -1.13 -24.41
C GLU A 256 1.71 0.20 -24.49
N LYS A 257 0.39 0.17 -24.63
CA LYS A 257 -0.43 1.39 -24.64
C LYS A 257 -0.42 2.08 -23.27
N ILE A 258 -0.56 1.31 -22.17
CA ILE A 258 -0.45 1.82 -20.79
C ILE A 258 0.97 2.34 -20.52
N ARG A 259 2.00 1.58 -20.93
CA ARG A 259 3.40 1.99 -20.80
C ARG A 259 3.66 3.34 -21.48
N LYS A 260 3.23 3.50 -22.73
CA LYS A 260 3.36 4.77 -23.47
C LYS A 260 2.65 5.92 -22.78
N ALA A 261 1.47 5.69 -22.22
CA ALA A 261 0.75 6.71 -21.47
C ALA A 261 1.51 7.12 -20.20
N LEU A 262 1.99 6.15 -19.40
CA LEU A 262 2.78 6.42 -18.21
C LEU A 262 4.06 7.20 -18.51
N LEU A 263 4.77 6.88 -19.59
CA LEU A 263 6.02 7.53 -19.98
C LEU A 263 5.83 8.98 -20.49
N LYS A 264 4.59 9.42 -20.76
CA LYS A 264 4.28 10.82 -21.08
C LYS A 264 4.29 11.72 -19.84
N LEU A 265 4.12 11.14 -18.66
CA LEU A 265 4.06 11.91 -17.40
C LEU A 265 5.41 12.58 -17.13
N ASP A 266 5.40 13.91 -17.14
CA ASP A 266 6.59 14.74 -16.89
C ASP A 266 6.18 15.91 -15.99
N PHE A 267 6.86 16.09 -14.87
CA PHE A 267 6.62 17.16 -13.92
C PHE A 267 6.82 18.58 -14.50
N LYS A 268 7.51 18.70 -15.63
CA LYS A 268 7.66 19.95 -16.35
C LYS A 268 6.38 20.42 -17.05
N GLN A 269 5.41 19.51 -17.24
CA GLN A 269 4.11 19.83 -17.81
C GLN A 269 3.14 20.17 -16.68
N GLU A 270 2.58 21.39 -16.71
CA GLU A 270 1.69 21.90 -15.65
C GLU A 270 0.49 20.97 -15.40
N ASP A 271 -0.11 20.44 -16.46
CA ASP A 271 -1.25 19.51 -16.39
C ASP A 271 -0.90 18.17 -15.74
N HIS A 272 0.40 17.81 -15.64
CA HIS A 272 0.85 16.56 -15.02
C HIS A 272 1.28 16.72 -13.56
N GLN A 273 1.59 17.96 -13.11
CA GLN A 273 2.15 18.19 -11.79
C GLN A 273 1.25 17.64 -10.68
N HIS A 274 -0.03 17.98 -10.70
CA HIS A 274 -0.99 17.54 -9.69
C HIS A 274 -1.17 16.01 -9.64
N ILE A 275 -1.01 15.30 -10.78
CA ILE A 275 -1.05 13.84 -10.86
C ILE A 275 0.19 13.24 -10.18
N LEU A 276 1.35 13.80 -10.51
CA LEU A 276 2.65 13.32 -10.03
C LEU A 276 2.86 13.65 -8.54
N GLU A 277 2.42 14.83 -8.08
CA GLU A 277 2.41 15.22 -6.67
C GLU A 277 1.53 14.27 -5.84
N ALA A 278 0.31 14.01 -6.30
CA ALA A 278 -0.58 13.06 -5.63
C ALA A 278 0.05 11.67 -5.55
N ALA A 279 0.66 11.22 -6.64
CA ALA A 279 1.29 9.89 -6.73
C ALA A 279 2.65 9.79 -6.01
N ASP A 280 3.23 10.93 -5.57
CA ASP A 280 4.51 11.03 -4.84
C ASP A 280 5.71 10.52 -5.66
N PHE A 281 5.77 10.92 -6.94
CA PHE A 281 6.93 10.72 -7.80
C PHE A 281 7.00 11.79 -8.90
N VAL A 282 8.14 11.94 -9.58
CA VAL A 282 8.34 13.06 -10.53
C VAL A 282 8.26 12.63 -11.99
N ARG A 283 8.48 11.38 -12.29
CA ARG A 283 8.33 10.82 -13.65
C ARG A 283 8.29 9.30 -13.65
N VAL A 284 7.85 8.74 -14.77
CA VAL A 284 7.93 7.31 -15.06
C VAL A 284 9.04 7.07 -16.07
N ILE A 285 9.82 6.01 -15.88
CA ILE A 285 10.92 5.60 -16.74
C ILE A 285 10.71 4.17 -17.27
N PRO A 286 11.25 3.82 -18.44
CA PRO A 286 11.25 2.45 -18.92
C PRO A 286 11.93 1.52 -17.92
N SER A 287 11.43 0.29 -17.84
CA SER A 287 12.02 -0.76 -16.99
C SER A 287 11.73 -2.13 -17.58
N ASP A 288 12.58 -3.08 -17.27
CA ASP A 288 12.38 -4.50 -17.58
C ASP A 288 12.79 -5.37 -16.39
N ASP A 289 12.60 -6.67 -16.52
CA ASP A 289 12.85 -7.63 -15.44
C ASP A 289 14.30 -7.63 -14.93
N ARG A 290 15.27 -7.33 -15.80
CA ARG A 290 16.72 -7.34 -15.48
C ARG A 290 17.11 -6.26 -14.48
N ASP A 291 16.37 -5.15 -14.44
CA ASP A 291 16.61 -4.06 -13.50
C ASP A 291 16.53 -4.54 -12.04
N PHE A 292 15.78 -5.63 -11.79
CA PHE A 292 15.51 -6.17 -10.45
C PHE A 292 16.44 -7.32 -10.04
N ASN A 293 17.46 -7.65 -10.85
CA ASN A 293 18.47 -8.65 -10.49
C ASN A 293 19.20 -8.34 -9.18
N PRO A 294 19.57 -7.08 -8.85
CA PRO A 294 20.18 -6.77 -7.56
C PRO A 294 19.29 -7.14 -6.35
N VAL A 295 17.96 -7.08 -6.53
CA VAL A 295 17.01 -7.44 -5.47
C VAL A 295 16.91 -8.98 -5.33
N ARG A 296 16.96 -9.72 -6.45
CA ARG A 296 17.04 -11.20 -6.46
C ARG A 296 18.33 -11.71 -5.80
N GLU A 297 19.46 -11.11 -6.16
CA GLU A 297 20.76 -11.43 -5.57
C GLU A 297 20.77 -11.17 -4.05
N LEU A 298 20.17 -10.06 -3.62
CA LEU A 298 20.03 -9.78 -2.20
C LEU A 298 19.16 -10.83 -1.50
N ALA A 299 17.97 -11.14 -2.06
CA ALA A 299 17.08 -12.16 -1.48
C ALA A 299 17.77 -13.53 -1.35
N ALA A 300 18.49 -13.96 -2.38
CA ALA A 300 19.27 -15.19 -2.36
C ALA A 300 20.37 -15.16 -1.29
N ARG A 301 21.13 -14.06 -1.21
CA ARG A 301 22.22 -13.89 -0.22
C ARG A 301 21.74 -13.95 1.22
N VAL A 302 20.55 -13.42 1.50
CA VAL A 302 19.97 -13.46 2.86
C VAL A 302 19.11 -14.70 3.12
N GLY A 303 19.12 -15.68 2.20
CA GLY A 303 18.42 -16.95 2.35
C GLY A 303 16.91 -16.87 2.29
N ILE A 304 16.36 -15.87 1.54
CA ILE A 304 14.91 -15.73 1.35
C ILE A 304 14.49 -16.41 0.05
N SER A 305 13.55 -17.37 0.16
CA SER A 305 12.94 -18.03 -0.98
C SER A 305 11.91 -17.11 -1.65
N LEU A 306 11.87 -17.12 -2.98
CA LEU A 306 10.83 -16.45 -3.77
C LEU A 306 9.56 -17.28 -3.90
N GLU A 307 9.63 -18.57 -3.56
CA GLU A 307 8.50 -19.52 -3.61
C GLU A 307 7.46 -19.29 -2.51
N LYS A 308 7.86 -18.70 -1.39
CA LYS A 308 7.01 -18.50 -0.20
C LYS A 308 6.59 -17.05 -0.03
#